data_7b46121fe925942022586be9d1d5741e
#
_entry.id   7b46121fe925942022586be9d1d5741e
#
_cell.length_a   1.000
_cell.length_b   1.000
_cell.length_c   1.000
_cell.angle_alpha   90.00
_cell.angle_beta   90.00
_cell.angle_gamma   90.00
#
_symmetry.space_group_name_H-M   'P 1'
#
loop_
_entity.id
_entity.type
_entity.pdbx_description
1 polymer ?
#
loop_
_entity_poly.entity_id
_entity_poly.type
_entity_poly.pdbx_seq_one_letter_code
_entity_poly.pdbx_strand_id
1 'polypeptide(L)'
;MTLRTFTVVDADGAHDLTLDLVRAYNLGFTIRDAEKMQRHLEECNRVGVPIPQVTRPPLVMPISPWAVLTDDVITVQRPKTSGEVEIATVVDADGTVYVGVGSDHTDRALECIDIPWSKQVAPNVIAPTLWRWDEVAGHWDDIVMESWVVDDGDRRKYQEASVAEFWTPAEMLEGLRESVVDPGGALAFLSGTVVSIEETLRFAQEWTLRLHDPVLDRTIEHTYRVEVLADEVLNDGSAGGDIAKGTA
;
A
#
# COMPACT_ATOMS: atom_id res chain seq x y z
N MET A 1 9.01 -10.45 -17.16
CA MET A 1 7.56 -10.21 -17.32
C MET A 1 6.89 -10.43 -15.99
N THR A 2 6.18 -9.42 -15.51
CA THR A 2 5.42 -9.50 -14.26
C THR A 2 3.94 -9.25 -14.57
N LEU A 3 3.31 -10.27 -15.15
CA LEU A 3 1.90 -10.18 -15.54
C LEU A 3 1.01 -10.11 -14.29
N ARG A 4 0.08 -9.16 -14.31
CA ARG A 4 -1.01 -9.03 -13.35
C ARG A 4 -2.32 -8.91 -14.10
N THR A 5 -3.32 -9.64 -13.64
CA THR A 5 -4.68 -9.56 -14.19
C THR A 5 -5.59 -8.92 -13.14
N PHE A 6 -6.29 -7.90 -13.57
CA PHE A 6 -7.29 -7.18 -12.79
C PHE A 6 -8.65 -7.32 -13.46
N THR A 7 -9.71 -7.20 -12.69
CA THR A 7 -11.05 -6.99 -13.21
C THR A 7 -11.38 -5.49 -13.11
N VAL A 8 -11.52 -4.83 -14.25
CA VAL A 8 -11.98 -3.44 -14.29
C VAL A 8 -13.50 -3.43 -14.26
N VAL A 9 -14.08 -2.65 -13.36
CA VAL A 9 -15.51 -2.41 -13.27
C VAL A 9 -15.78 -0.95 -13.63
N ASP A 10 -16.43 -0.74 -14.76
CA ASP A 10 -16.75 0.57 -15.31
C ASP A 10 -18.22 0.63 -15.81
N ALA A 11 -18.59 1.72 -16.48
CA ALA A 11 -19.95 1.93 -16.99
C ALA A 11 -20.39 0.87 -18.02
N ASP A 12 -19.44 0.24 -18.71
CA ASP A 12 -19.69 -0.80 -19.71
C ASP A 12 -19.77 -2.21 -19.09
N GLY A 13 -19.48 -2.35 -17.80
CA GLY A 13 -19.53 -3.59 -17.04
C GLY A 13 -18.17 -4.05 -16.53
N ALA A 14 -18.03 -5.32 -16.23
CA ALA A 14 -16.79 -5.91 -15.73
C ALA A 14 -16.03 -6.60 -16.87
N HIS A 15 -14.73 -6.33 -16.97
CA HIS A 15 -13.85 -6.95 -17.96
C HIS A 15 -12.42 -7.15 -17.42
N ASP A 16 -11.71 -8.11 -17.97
CA ASP A 16 -10.33 -8.40 -17.53
C ASP A 16 -9.33 -7.44 -18.20
N LEU A 17 -8.37 -6.97 -17.40
CA LEU A 17 -7.22 -6.18 -17.79
C LEU A 17 -5.95 -6.91 -17.38
N THR A 18 -5.15 -7.38 -18.34
CA THR A 18 -3.86 -8.01 -18.04
C THR A 18 -2.72 -7.10 -18.46
N LEU A 19 -1.87 -6.74 -17.50
CA LEU A 19 -0.75 -5.85 -17.68
C LEU A 19 0.58 -6.52 -17.34
N ASP A 20 1.64 -6.20 -18.09
CA ASP A 20 3.03 -6.51 -17.70
C ASP A 20 3.59 -5.31 -16.94
N LEU A 21 3.56 -5.38 -15.63
CA LEU A 21 4.08 -4.30 -14.76
C LEU A 21 5.60 -4.22 -14.89
N VAL A 22 6.09 -3.12 -15.44
CA VAL A 22 7.53 -2.87 -15.59
C VAL A 22 8.14 -2.18 -14.38
N ARG A 23 7.32 -1.44 -13.60
CA ARG A 23 7.74 -0.75 -12.38
C ARG A 23 6.62 -0.74 -11.34
N ALA A 24 7.02 -0.68 -10.08
CA ALA A 24 6.12 -0.44 -8.97
C ALA A 24 6.78 0.49 -7.94
N TYR A 25 5.95 1.26 -7.25
CA TYR A 25 6.42 2.26 -6.29
C TYR A 25 5.50 2.33 -5.07
N ASN A 26 6.09 2.59 -3.89
CA ASN A 26 5.37 3.12 -2.77
C ASN A 26 5.66 4.61 -2.67
N LEU A 27 4.63 5.42 -2.52
CA LEU A 27 4.77 6.84 -2.33
C LEU A 27 4.61 7.20 -0.85
N GLY A 28 5.24 8.28 -0.46
CA GLY A 28 5.03 8.90 0.84
C GLY A 28 4.90 10.41 0.69
N PHE A 29 4.44 11.08 1.74
CA PHE A 29 4.26 12.54 1.76
C PHE A 29 3.24 13.04 0.73
N THR A 30 2.18 12.28 0.52
CA THR A 30 1.08 12.59 -0.39
C THR A 30 -0.15 13.16 0.33
N ILE A 31 -0.09 13.38 1.64
CA ILE A 31 -1.16 14.03 2.41
C ILE A 31 -1.26 15.49 2.00
N ARG A 32 -2.48 15.97 1.70
CA ARG A 32 -2.74 17.36 1.27
C ARG A 32 -2.54 18.39 2.40
N ASP A 33 -2.90 18.01 3.63
CA ASP A 33 -2.79 18.88 4.80
C ASP A 33 -1.39 18.83 5.40
N ALA A 34 -0.66 19.96 5.35
CA ALA A 34 0.71 20.04 5.84
C ALA A 34 0.83 19.79 7.36
N GLU A 35 -0.19 20.17 8.17
CA GLU A 35 -0.16 19.92 9.61
C GLU A 35 -0.39 18.44 9.93
N LYS A 36 -1.28 17.77 9.17
CA LYS A 36 -1.46 16.32 9.28
C LYS A 36 -0.19 15.58 8.86
N MET A 37 0.44 16.01 7.79
CA MET A 37 1.72 15.48 7.34
C MET A 37 2.79 15.62 8.42
N GLN A 38 2.92 16.78 9.02
CA GLN A 38 3.90 17.02 10.08
C GLN A 38 3.67 16.11 11.29
N ARG A 39 2.41 15.95 11.73
CA ARG A 39 2.05 15.02 12.80
C ARG A 39 2.42 13.57 12.47
N HIS A 40 2.15 13.13 11.25
CA HIS A 40 2.53 11.78 10.81
C HIS A 40 4.06 11.56 10.88
N LEU A 41 4.85 12.54 10.46
CA LEU A 41 6.31 12.49 10.56
C LEU A 41 6.79 12.42 12.02
N GLU A 42 6.16 13.18 12.92
CA GLU A 42 6.48 13.13 14.36
C GLU A 42 6.15 11.77 14.98
N GLU A 43 5.09 11.11 14.54
CA GLU A 43 4.74 9.75 14.94
C GLU A 43 5.75 8.72 14.47
N CYS A 44 6.16 8.77 13.20
CA CYS A 44 7.22 7.94 12.64
C CYS A 44 8.52 8.07 13.48
N ASN A 45 8.92 9.30 13.78
CA ASN A 45 10.08 9.55 14.64
C ASN A 45 9.95 8.93 16.03
N ARG A 46 8.75 9.03 16.63
CA ARG A 46 8.49 8.49 17.98
C ARG A 46 8.66 6.99 18.05
N VAL A 47 8.31 6.28 16.98
CA VAL A 47 8.45 4.81 16.90
C VAL A 47 9.81 4.37 16.31
N GLY A 48 10.71 5.32 16.04
CA GLY A 48 12.08 5.04 15.61
C GLY A 48 12.25 4.81 14.12
N VAL A 49 11.25 5.14 13.30
CA VAL A 49 11.36 5.09 11.85
C VAL A 49 12.22 6.26 11.35
N PRO A 50 13.30 6.03 10.61
CA PRO A 50 14.14 7.10 10.08
C PRO A 50 13.36 7.87 9.00
N ILE A 51 13.12 9.16 9.24
CA ILE A 51 12.43 10.01 8.25
C ILE A 51 13.41 10.42 7.16
N PRO A 52 13.16 10.06 5.89
CA PRO A 52 13.97 10.54 4.78
C PRO A 52 13.85 12.06 4.62
N GLN A 53 14.97 12.72 4.35
CA GLN A 53 14.93 14.11 3.93
C GLN A 53 14.52 14.18 2.46
N VAL A 54 13.30 14.61 2.20
CA VAL A 54 12.76 14.79 0.84
C VAL A 54 12.76 16.27 0.52
N THR A 55 13.45 16.64 -0.54
CA THR A 55 13.51 18.05 -0.98
C THR A 55 12.20 18.49 -1.65
N ARG A 56 11.44 17.54 -2.20
CA ARG A 56 10.14 17.74 -2.85
C ARG A 56 9.29 16.48 -2.75
N PRO A 57 8.03 16.55 -2.28
CA PRO A 57 7.10 15.43 -2.37
C PRO A 57 6.79 15.06 -3.83
N PRO A 58 6.39 13.80 -4.09
CA PRO A 58 6.27 12.71 -3.11
C PRO A 58 7.63 12.08 -2.77
N LEU A 59 7.75 11.45 -1.60
CA LEU A 59 8.80 10.46 -1.37
C LEU A 59 8.51 9.27 -2.29
N VAL A 60 9.48 8.86 -3.10
CA VAL A 60 9.33 7.73 -4.03
C VAL A 60 10.22 6.58 -3.60
N MET A 61 9.62 5.44 -3.32
CA MET A 61 10.31 4.21 -2.96
C MET A 61 10.04 3.15 -4.04
N PRO A 62 11.01 2.88 -4.94
CA PRO A 62 10.85 1.85 -5.93
C PRO A 62 10.84 0.46 -5.29
N ILE A 63 9.92 -0.39 -5.72
CA ILE A 63 9.87 -1.80 -5.36
C ILE A 63 9.87 -2.65 -6.62
N SER A 64 10.27 -3.92 -6.46
CA SER A 64 10.24 -4.85 -7.58
C SER A 64 8.80 -5.19 -7.98
N PRO A 65 8.42 -5.16 -9.26
CA PRO A 65 7.06 -5.47 -9.69
C PRO A 65 6.56 -6.86 -9.27
N TRP A 66 7.47 -7.83 -9.04
CA TRP A 66 7.10 -9.15 -8.53
C TRP A 66 6.56 -9.11 -7.08
N ALA A 67 6.91 -8.08 -6.30
CA ALA A 67 6.40 -7.88 -4.95
C ALA A 67 4.98 -7.28 -4.90
N VAL A 68 4.40 -6.91 -6.04
CA VAL A 68 3.01 -6.50 -6.13
C VAL A 68 2.15 -7.73 -6.41
N LEU A 69 1.26 -8.08 -5.49
CA LEU A 69 0.39 -9.25 -5.57
C LEU A 69 -1.08 -8.83 -5.62
N THR A 70 -1.90 -9.69 -6.21
CA THR A 70 -3.37 -9.59 -6.19
C THR A 70 -4.01 -10.80 -5.50
N ASP A 71 -3.18 -11.56 -4.77
CA ASP A 71 -3.53 -12.85 -4.17
C ASP A 71 -4.21 -12.65 -2.80
N ASP A 72 -4.99 -13.66 -2.39
CA ASP A 72 -5.65 -13.72 -1.08
C ASP A 72 -4.70 -14.19 0.04
N VAL A 73 -3.47 -14.57 -0.31
CA VAL A 73 -2.45 -15.02 0.64
C VAL A 73 -1.11 -14.41 0.28
N ILE A 74 -0.47 -13.82 1.26
CA ILE A 74 0.92 -13.36 1.15
C ILE A 74 1.80 -14.13 2.12
N THR A 75 3.06 -14.31 1.75
CA THR A 75 4.07 -14.90 2.62
C THR A 75 5.06 -13.84 3.08
N VAL A 76 5.39 -13.85 4.36
CA VAL A 76 6.37 -12.96 4.97
C VAL A 76 7.43 -13.76 5.71
N GLN A 77 8.64 -13.22 5.83
CA GLN A 77 9.73 -13.94 6.48
C GLN A 77 9.52 -14.08 8.00
N ARG A 78 8.99 -13.06 8.66
CA ARG A 78 8.83 -12.96 10.11
C ARG A 78 7.47 -12.38 10.49
N PRO A 79 6.96 -12.63 11.72
CA PRO A 79 5.61 -12.24 12.09
C PRO A 79 5.42 -10.73 12.38
N LYS A 80 6.49 -9.95 12.58
CA LYS A 80 6.37 -8.51 12.85
C LYS A 80 6.13 -7.70 11.58
N THR A 81 5.06 -8.02 10.88
CA THR A 81 4.61 -7.31 9.68
C THR A 81 3.20 -6.78 9.85
N SER A 82 2.87 -5.69 9.21
CA SER A 82 1.53 -5.10 9.25
C SER A 82 1.16 -4.48 7.91
N GLY A 83 -0.13 -4.58 7.57
CA GLY A 83 -0.70 -3.90 6.42
C GLY A 83 -0.94 -2.41 6.70
N GLU A 84 -1.03 -1.66 5.62
CA GLU A 84 -1.38 -0.24 5.58
C GLU A 84 -2.33 -0.02 4.41
N VAL A 85 -3.60 0.34 4.70
CA VAL A 85 -4.54 0.61 3.61
C VAL A 85 -4.15 1.86 2.84
N GLU A 86 -4.12 1.75 1.52
CA GLU A 86 -3.66 2.80 0.62
C GLU A 86 -4.49 2.85 -0.67
N ILE A 87 -4.51 4.01 -1.30
CA ILE A 87 -5.00 4.14 -2.67
C ILE A 87 -4.02 3.41 -3.58
N ALA A 88 -4.50 2.43 -4.31
CA ALA A 88 -3.73 1.77 -5.36
C ALA A 88 -4.02 2.45 -6.69
N THR A 89 -2.97 2.79 -7.41
CA THR A 89 -3.08 3.32 -8.77
C THR A 89 -2.31 2.42 -9.72
N VAL A 90 -2.96 2.02 -10.80
CA VAL A 90 -2.37 1.24 -11.88
C VAL A 90 -2.47 2.05 -13.17
N VAL A 91 -1.36 2.16 -13.89
CA VAL A 91 -1.28 2.92 -15.14
C VAL A 91 -0.87 1.98 -16.25
N ASP A 92 -1.69 1.89 -17.28
CA ASP A 92 -1.37 1.09 -18.48
C ASP A 92 -0.30 1.77 -19.34
N ALA A 93 0.26 1.02 -20.26
CA ALA A 93 1.26 1.49 -21.22
C ALA A 93 0.75 2.60 -22.15
N ASP A 94 -0.56 2.67 -22.38
CA ASP A 94 -1.20 3.75 -23.16
C ASP A 94 -1.49 5.01 -22.34
N GLY A 95 -1.25 4.96 -21.02
CA GLY A 95 -1.47 6.05 -20.08
C GLY A 95 -2.85 6.03 -19.41
N THR A 96 -3.70 5.04 -19.68
CA THR A 96 -4.97 4.88 -18.98
C THR A 96 -4.73 4.61 -17.49
N VAL A 97 -5.43 5.36 -16.63
CA VAL A 97 -5.26 5.29 -15.18
C VAL A 97 -6.45 4.54 -14.56
N TYR A 98 -6.12 3.60 -13.70
CA TYR A 98 -7.06 2.82 -12.90
C TYR A 98 -6.76 3.02 -11.42
N VAL A 99 -7.80 2.95 -10.60
CA VAL A 99 -7.71 3.13 -9.14
C VAL A 99 -8.38 1.99 -8.41
N GLY A 100 -7.87 1.69 -7.24
CA GLY A 100 -8.39 0.66 -6.36
C GLY A 100 -7.88 0.84 -4.95
N VAL A 101 -7.98 -0.18 -4.14
CA VAL A 101 -7.43 -0.23 -2.80
C VAL A 101 -6.28 -1.23 -2.74
N GLY A 102 -5.25 -0.89 -1.99
CA GLY A 102 -4.11 -1.76 -1.76
C GLY A 102 -3.63 -1.72 -0.31
N SER A 103 -2.59 -2.48 -0.06
CA SER A 103 -1.86 -2.49 1.21
C SER A 103 -0.37 -2.48 0.95
N ASP A 104 0.32 -1.48 1.49
CA ASP A 104 1.76 -1.51 1.66
C ASP A 104 2.08 -2.38 2.88
N HIS A 105 2.16 -3.71 2.68
CA HIS A 105 2.46 -4.61 3.77
C HIS A 105 3.95 -4.50 4.11
N THR A 106 4.27 -4.17 5.37
CA THR A 106 5.59 -3.70 5.78
C THR A 106 6.18 -4.59 6.86
N ASP A 107 7.47 -4.96 6.73
CA ASP A 107 8.25 -5.54 7.84
C ASP A 107 8.67 -4.43 8.80
N ARG A 108 8.05 -4.38 9.96
CA ARG A 108 8.22 -3.29 10.95
C ARG A 108 9.57 -3.34 11.67
N ALA A 109 10.23 -4.48 11.71
CA ALA A 109 11.58 -4.57 12.26
C ALA A 109 12.61 -3.95 11.31
N LEU A 110 12.46 -4.17 10.01
CA LEU A 110 13.32 -3.57 9.00
C LEU A 110 13.02 -2.09 8.76
N GLU A 111 11.79 -1.66 8.93
CA GLU A 111 11.40 -0.26 8.74
C GLU A 111 12.17 0.70 9.64
N CYS A 112 12.50 0.27 10.86
CA CYS A 112 13.35 1.04 11.77
C CYS A 112 14.82 1.12 11.33
N ILE A 113 15.22 0.33 10.32
CA ILE A 113 16.59 0.28 9.79
C ILE A 113 16.66 0.98 8.44
N ASP A 114 15.77 0.58 7.52
CA ASP A 114 15.73 1.06 6.14
C ASP A 114 14.32 0.89 5.57
N ILE A 115 13.63 2.00 5.32
CA ILE A 115 12.25 1.99 4.85
C ILE A 115 12.12 1.29 3.49
N PRO A 116 12.92 1.59 2.44
CA PRO A 116 12.85 0.89 1.17
C PRO A 116 13.01 -0.63 1.28
N TRP A 117 13.89 -1.10 2.15
CA TRP A 117 14.06 -2.54 2.35
C TRP A 117 12.84 -3.17 3.01
N SER A 118 12.24 -2.50 3.99
CA SER A 118 11.04 -3.00 4.66
C SER A 118 9.86 -3.18 3.72
N LYS A 119 9.75 -2.30 2.72
CA LYS A 119 8.72 -2.33 1.66
C LYS A 119 9.02 -3.40 0.59
N GLN A 120 10.30 -3.69 0.34
CA GLN A 120 10.72 -4.66 -0.67
C GLN A 120 10.59 -6.11 -0.17
N VAL A 121 10.78 -6.38 1.12
CA VAL A 121 10.80 -7.76 1.66
C VAL A 121 9.42 -8.30 1.99
N ALA A 122 8.43 -7.44 2.14
CA ALA A 122 7.03 -7.82 2.30
C ALA A 122 6.27 -7.43 1.02
N PRO A 123 5.32 -8.26 0.54
CA PRO A 123 4.60 -7.94 -0.68
C PRO A 123 3.63 -6.78 -0.50
N ASN A 124 3.51 -5.93 -1.51
CA ASN A 124 2.37 -5.05 -1.63
C ASN A 124 1.18 -5.83 -2.18
N VAL A 125 0.01 -5.58 -1.63
CA VAL A 125 -1.24 -6.18 -2.13
C VAL A 125 -2.07 -5.11 -2.81
N ILE A 126 -2.56 -5.39 -4.02
CA ILE A 126 -3.55 -4.55 -4.72
C ILE A 126 -4.79 -5.42 -4.92
N ALA A 127 -5.96 -4.91 -4.56
CA ALA A 127 -7.23 -5.59 -4.83
C ALA A 127 -7.32 -5.95 -6.32
N PRO A 128 -7.79 -7.15 -6.66
CA PRO A 128 -7.91 -7.56 -8.06
C PRO A 128 -8.96 -6.78 -8.85
N THR A 129 -9.80 -6.00 -8.18
CA THR A 129 -10.81 -5.14 -8.81
C THR A 129 -10.33 -3.70 -8.85
N LEU A 130 -10.53 -3.05 -10.00
CA LEU A 130 -10.16 -1.65 -10.23
C LEU A 130 -11.33 -0.88 -10.83
N TRP A 131 -11.36 0.44 -10.62
CA TRP A 131 -12.21 1.39 -11.34
C TRP A 131 -11.38 2.24 -12.30
N ARG A 132 -12.01 2.75 -13.36
CA ARG A 132 -11.38 3.76 -14.20
C ARG A 132 -11.31 5.08 -13.43
N TRP A 133 -10.16 5.74 -13.49
CA TRP A 133 -9.96 7.05 -12.84
C TRP A 133 -10.92 8.11 -13.37
N ASP A 134 -11.15 8.17 -14.68
CA ASP A 134 -12.01 9.16 -15.32
C ASP A 134 -13.48 9.08 -14.88
N GLU A 135 -13.95 7.94 -14.38
CA GLU A 135 -15.30 7.79 -13.82
C GLU A 135 -15.46 8.30 -12.40
N VAL A 136 -14.38 8.31 -11.62
CA VAL A 136 -14.43 8.68 -10.19
C VAL A 136 -13.80 10.06 -9.93
N ALA A 137 -13.05 10.61 -10.87
CA ALA A 137 -12.32 11.85 -10.70
C ALA A 137 -13.22 13.03 -10.30
N GLY A 138 -14.47 13.08 -10.79
CA GLY A 138 -15.41 14.15 -10.52
C GLY A 138 -16.00 14.18 -9.10
N HIS A 139 -15.88 13.08 -8.36
CA HIS A 139 -16.37 12.92 -6.98
C HIS A 139 -15.36 12.18 -6.11
N TRP A 140 -14.08 12.21 -6.48
CA TRP A 140 -13.01 11.49 -5.79
C TRP A 140 -12.99 11.76 -4.29
N ASP A 141 -13.17 13.00 -3.89
CA ASP A 141 -13.10 13.43 -2.50
C ASP A 141 -14.26 12.90 -1.62
N ASP A 142 -15.31 12.30 -2.21
CA ASP A 142 -16.40 11.64 -1.49
C ASP A 142 -16.10 10.18 -1.14
N ILE A 143 -15.05 9.60 -1.72
CA ILE A 143 -14.68 8.19 -1.55
C ILE A 143 -14.03 7.97 -0.19
N VAL A 144 -14.34 6.82 0.42
CA VAL A 144 -13.82 6.40 1.74
C VAL A 144 -12.97 5.15 1.61
N MET A 145 -11.82 5.18 2.26
CA MET A 145 -10.87 4.08 2.35
C MET A 145 -10.85 3.53 3.78
N GLU A 146 -10.95 2.21 3.93
CA GLU A 146 -11.04 1.55 5.23
C GLU A 146 -10.24 0.24 5.25
N SER A 147 -9.79 -0.14 6.46
CA SER A 147 -9.28 -1.48 6.69
C SER A 147 -9.74 -2.09 7.99
N TRP A 148 -9.78 -3.42 8.02
CA TRP A 148 -10.03 -4.24 9.21
C TRP A 148 -8.93 -5.27 9.34
N VAL A 149 -8.72 -5.69 10.58
CA VAL A 149 -7.84 -6.81 10.94
C VAL A 149 -8.61 -7.87 11.70
N VAL A 150 -8.19 -9.12 11.57
CA VAL A 150 -8.60 -10.19 12.48
C VAL A 150 -7.41 -10.55 13.36
N ASP A 151 -7.60 -10.34 14.66
CA ASP A 151 -6.60 -10.61 15.69
C ASP A 151 -7.27 -11.45 16.80
N ASP A 152 -6.70 -12.61 17.12
CA ASP A 152 -7.29 -13.58 18.07
C ASP A 152 -8.76 -13.96 17.77
N GLY A 153 -9.16 -13.94 16.51
CA GLY A 153 -10.50 -14.25 16.05
C GLY A 153 -11.49 -13.07 16.10
N ASP A 154 -11.08 -11.94 16.62
CA ASP A 154 -11.89 -10.72 16.65
C ASP A 154 -11.60 -9.81 15.45
N ARG A 155 -12.65 -9.48 14.67
CA ARG A 155 -12.56 -8.52 13.57
C ARG A 155 -12.71 -7.10 14.09
N ARG A 156 -11.72 -6.25 13.83
CA ARG A 156 -11.70 -4.85 14.28
C ARG A 156 -11.41 -3.92 13.12
N LYS A 157 -12.06 -2.76 13.10
CA LYS A 157 -11.69 -1.68 12.15
C LYS A 157 -10.33 -1.13 12.58
N TYR A 158 -9.40 -1.07 11.62
CA TYR A 158 -8.01 -0.68 11.87
C TYR A 158 -7.68 0.72 11.36
N GLN A 159 -8.11 1.05 10.15
CA GLN A 159 -7.92 2.38 9.55
C GLN A 159 -9.21 2.84 8.87
N GLU A 160 -9.39 4.15 8.80
CA GLU A 160 -10.45 4.82 8.05
C GLU A 160 -10.02 6.22 7.67
N ALA A 161 -10.19 6.59 6.40
CA ALA A 161 -9.92 7.93 5.92
C ALA A 161 -10.77 8.27 4.69
N SER A 162 -11.07 9.55 4.49
CA SER A 162 -11.47 10.04 3.18
C SER A 162 -10.25 10.08 2.27
N VAL A 163 -10.37 9.66 1.01
CA VAL A 163 -9.29 9.81 0.03
C VAL A 163 -8.98 11.29 -0.27
N ALA A 164 -9.89 12.20 0.09
CA ALA A 164 -9.65 13.65 0.05
C ALA A 164 -8.47 14.11 0.91
N GLU A 165 -8.02 13.31 1.86
CA GLU A 165 -6.83 13.62 2.66
C GLU A 165 -5.53 13.54 1.86
N PHE A 166 -5.54 12.85 0.73
CA PHE A 166 -4.38 12.61 -0.12
C PHE A 166 -4.41 13.42 -1.42
N TRP A 167 -3.29 13.55 -2.05
CA TRP A 167 -3.22 13.94 -3.45
C TRP A 167 -4.08 12.99 -4.29
N THR A 168 -4.65 13.50 -5.36
CA THR A 168 -5.36 12.65 -6.32
C THR A 168 -4.39 11.69 -7.01
N PRO A 169 -4.86 10.55 -7.54
CA PRO A 169 -4.06 9.67 -8.40
C PRO A 169 -3.34 10.39 -9.53
N ALA A 170 -3.97 11.41 -10.12
CA ALA A 170 -3.37 12.22 -11.18
C ALA A 170 -2.21 13.09 -10.67
N GLU A 171 -2.38 13.77 -9.52
CA GLU A 171 -1.32 14.57 -8.88
C GLU A 171 -0.16 13.69 -8.42
N MET A 172 -0.46 12.51 -7.85
CA MET A 172 0.56 11.53 -7.48
C MET A 172 1.35 11.03 -8.68
N LEU A 173 0.68 10.72 -9.80
CA LEU A 173 1.32 10.28 -11.04
C LEU A 173 2.20 11.37 -11.65
N GLU A 174 1.76 12.64 -11.61
CA GLU A 174 2.57 13.77 -12.05
C GLU A 174 3.84 13.91 -11.19
N GLY A 175 3.70 13.94 -9.87
CA GLY A 175 4.84 14.01 -8.95
C GLY A 175 5.80 12.82 -9.07
N LEU A 176 5.28 11.62 -9.31
CA LEU A 176 6.09 10.44 -9.58
C LEU A 176 6.89 10.61 -10.88
N ARG A 177 6.24 11.03 -11.98
CA ARG A 177 6.91 11.24 -13.28
C ARG A 177 8.02 12.28 -13.23
N GLU A 178 7.86 13.32 -12.42
CA GLU A 178 8.90 14.32 -12.20
C GLU A 178 10.07 13.82 -11.34
N SER A 179 9.87 12.73 -10.60
CA SER A 179 10.83 12.20 -9.63
C SER A 179 11.62 10.98 -10.14
N VAL A 180 11.18 10.34 -11.21
CA VAL A 180 11.81 9.12 -11.75
C VAL A 180 12.11 9.24 -13.24
N VAL A 181 13.04 8.41 -13.70
CA VAL A 181 13.21 8.20 -15.16
C VAL A 181 12.07 7.32 -15.64
N ASP A 182 11.29 7.80 -16.59
CA ASP A 182 10.17 7.03 -17.16
C ASP A 182 10.69 5.77 -17.85
N PRO A 183 10.33 4.58 -17.36
CA PRO A 183 10.78 3.32 -17.95
C PRO A 183 9.96 2.95 -19.22
N GLY A 184 8.87 3.66 -19.49
CA GLY A 184 7.81 3.24 -20.41
C GLY A 184 7.07 1.99 -19.89
N GLY A 185 5.89 1.69 -20.48
CA GLY A 185 5.08 0.54 -20.13
C GLY A 185 4.22 0.73 -18.87
N ALA A 186 3.54 -0.35 -18.45
CA ALA A 186 2.60 -0.29 -17.34
C ALA A 186 3.33 -0.22 -15.99
N LEU A 187 2.75 0.55 -15.06
CA LEU A 187 3.26 0.69 -13.70
C LEU A 187 2.13 0.68 -12.66
N ALA A 188 2.51 0.42 -11.40
CA ALA A 188 1.60 0.54 -10.27
C ALA A 188 2.26 1.33 -9.14
N PHE A 189 1.45 2.04 -8.33
CA PHE A 189 1.94 2.65 -7.11
C PHE A 189 0.87 2.70 -6.01
N LEU A 190 1.33 2.79 -4.78
CA LEU A 190 0.53 2.99 -3.58
C LEU A 190 0.78 4.39 -3.03
N SER A 191 -0.26 4.97 -2.39
CA SER A 191 -0.30 6.40 -2.05
C SER A 191 0.47 6.82 -0.81
N GLY A 192 0.78 5.92 0.08
CA GLY A 192 0.99 6.20 1.49
C GLY A 192 -0.30 6.12 2.29
N THR A 193 -0.18 5.93 3.59
CA THR A 193 -1.28 5.53 4.46
C THR A 193 -1.69 6.61 5.48
N VAL A 194 -2.73 6.30 6.25
CA VAL A 194 -3.18 7.04 7.43
C VAL A 194 -2.85 6.27 8.70
N VAL A 195 -2.80 6.99 9.81
CA VAL A 195 -2.60 6.40 11.14
C VAL A 195 -3.74 5.44 11.47
N SER A 196 -3.44 4.35 12.17
CA SER A 196 -4.47 3.44 12.68
C SER A 196 -5.35 4.11 13.74
N ILE A 197 -6.61 3.71 13.82
CA ILE A 197 -7.61 4.28 14.76
C ILE A 197 -7.13 4.20 16.21
N GLU A 198 -6.44 3.13 16.59
CA GLU A 198 -5.92 2.93 17.94
C GLU A 198 -4.48 3.48 18.11
N GLU A 199 -3.89 4.11 17.09
CA GLU A 199 -2.50 4.58 17.07
C GLU A 199 -1.48 3.49 17.47
N THR A 200 -1.82 2.22 17.18
CA THR A 200 -1.02 1.05 17.56
C THR A 200 -0.89 0.10 16.36
N LEU A 201 0.34 -0.34 16.10
CA LEU A 201 0.58 -1.36 15.09
C LEU A 201 -0.04 -2.70 15.50
N ARG A 202 -0.69 -3.36 14.53
CA ARG A 202 -1.22 -4.71 14.67
C ARG A 202 -0.46 -5.64 13.73
N PHE A 203 -0.12 -6.84 14.22
CA PHE A 203 0.55 -7.89 13.47
C PHE A 203 -0.46 -9.02 13.21
N ALA A 204 -1.54 -8.68 12.54
CA ALA A 204 -2.66 -9.57 12.33
C ALA A 204 -2.41 -10.55 11.19
N GLN A 205 -3.07 -11.72 11.26
CA GLN A 205 -2.99 -12.74 10.24
C GLN A 205 -3.94 -12.51 9.07
N GLU A 206 -4.98 -11.68 9.24
CA GLU A 206 -5.94 -11.38 8.18
C GLU A 206 -6.22 -9.88 8.13
N TRP A 207 -6.26 -9.36 6.90
CA TRP A 207 -6.46 -7.95 6.58
C TRP A 207 -7.56 -7.82 5.54
N THR A 208 -8.55 -6.98 5.80
CA THR A 208 -9.56 -6.60 4.81
C THR A 208 -9.38 -5.14 4.45
N LEU A 209 -9.31 -4.85 3.16
CA LEU A 209 -9.18 -3.52 2.57
C LEU A 209 -10.48 -3.16 1.87
N ARG A 210 -10.92 -1.92 1.97
CA ARG A 210 -12.12 -1.45 1.30
C ARG A 210 -11.97 -0.04 0.76
N LEU A 211 -12.44 0.18 -0.46
CA LEU A 211 -12.65 1.49 -1.07
C LEU A 211 -14.14 1.59 -1.42
N HIS A 212 -14.84 2.57 -0.85
CA HIS A 212 -16.27 2.76 -1.03
C HIS A 212 -16.56 4.09 -1.72
N ASP A 213 -17.23 4.01 -2.85
CA ASP A 213 -17.74 5.13 -3.65
C ASP A 213 -19.23 5.31 -3.36
N PRO A 214 -19.64 6.28 -2.53
CA PRO A 214 -21.03 6.49 -2.17
C PRO A 214 -21.85 7.16 -3.28
N VAL A 215 -21.18 7.77 -4.29
CA VAL A 215 -21.87 8.45 -5.38
C VAL A 215 -22.39 7.47 -6.41
N LEU A 216 -21.58 6.47 -6.77
CA LEU A 216 -21.96 5.39 -7.69
C LEU A 216 -22.43 4.11 -6.96
N ASP A 217 -22.54 4.16 -5.61
CA ASP A 217 -22.96 3.06 -4.74
C ASP A 217 -22.22 1.75 -5.06
N ARG A 218 -20.90 1.82 -5.12
CA ARG A 218 -20.05 0.66 -5.42
C ARG A 218 -18.88 0.53 -4.46
N THR A 219 -18.36 -0.67 -4.33
CA THR A 219 -17.30 -0.97 -3.37
C THR A 219 -16.28 -1.92 -4.00
N ILE A 220 -14.99 -1.63 -3.77
CA ILE A 220 -13.93 -2.61 -3.91
C ILE A 220 -13.59 -3.10 -2.51
N GLU A 221 -13.65 -4.41 -2.28
CA GLU A 221 -13.21 -5.04 -1.04
C GLU A 221 -12.29 -6.22 -1.38
N HIS A 222 -11.21 -6.35 -0.63
CA HIS A 222 -10.26 -7.45 -0.77
C HIS A 222 -9.76 -7.87 0.60
N THR A 223 -9.75 -9.18 0.84
CA THR A 223 -9.21 -9.76 2.08
C THR A 223 -8.01 -10.64 1.74
N TYR A 224 -6.91 -10.46 2.47
CA TYR A 224 -5.74 -11.32 2.34
C TYR A 224 -5.27 -11.82 3.70
N ARG A 225 -4.61 -12.98 3.69
CA ARG A 225 -4.00 -13.62 4.85
C ARG A 225 -2.49 -13.60 4.77
N VAL A 226 -1.86 -13.54 5.94
CA VAL A 226 -0.40 -13.53 6.11
C VAL A 226 0.05 -14.89 6.60
N GLU A 227 0.96 -15.54 5.86
CA GLU A 227 1.64 -16.76 6.26
C GLU A 227 3.10 -16.45 6.57
N VAL A 228 3.58 -16.92 7.72
CA VAL A 228 4.94 -16.65 8.19
C VAL A 228 5.85 -17.81 7.83
N LEU A 229 6.79 -17.60 6.92
CA LEU A 229 7.70 -18.65 6.42
C LEU A 229 8.58 -19.25 7.51
N ALA A 230 9.00 -18.47 8.51
CA ALA A 230 9.81 -18.98 9.61
C ALA A 230 9.09 -20.03 10.46
N ASP A 231 7.76 -20.03 10.50
CA ASP A 231 6.96 -20.98 11.26
C ASP A 231 6.98 -22.39 10.63
N GLU A 232 7.35 -22.50 9.36
CA GLU A 232 7.47 -23.77 8.65
C GLU A 232 8.80 -24.49 8.92
N VAL A 233 9.77 -23.80 9.52
CA VAL A 233 11.13 -24.31 9.69
C VAL A 233 11.34 -24.84 11.11
N LEU A 234 11.48 -26.16 11.26
CA LEU A 234 11.70 -26.82 12.55
C LEU A 234 13.09 -26.51 13.17
N ASN A 235 14.04 -26.06 12.36
CA ASN A 235 15.38 -25.69 12.79
C ASN A 235 15.94 -24.62 11.86
N ASP A 236 15.44 -23.42 12.00
CA ASP A 236 15.70 -22.27 11.11
C ASP A 236 17.09 -21.63 11.34
N GLY A 237 17.89 -22.16 12.29
CA GLY A 237 19.20 -21.57 12.64
C GLY A 237 19.11 -20.14 13.18
N SER A 238 17.90 -19.63 13.33
CA SER A 238 17.66 -18.35 14.00
C SER A 238 17.90 -18.56 15.51
N ALA A 239 19.14 -18.62 15.91
CA ALA A 239 19.48 -18.21 17.27
C ALA A 239 18.77 -16.88 17.48
N GLY A 240 17.82 -16.82 18.39
CA GLY A 240 16.99 -15.63 18.65
C GLY A 240 17.82 -14.38 18.89
N GLY A 241 18.40 -13.90 17.83
CA GLY A 241 19.03 -12.60 17.76
C GLY A 241 17.90 -11.61 17.54
N ASP A 242 17.39 -11.01 18.61
CA ASP A 242 17.02 -9.61 18.50
C ASP A 242 18.06 -8.99 17.56
N ILE A 243 17.65 -8.46 16.41
CA ILE A 243 18.50 -7.55 15.64
C ILE A 243 18.69 -6.39 16.60
N ALA A 244 19.74 -6.53 17.37
CA ALA A 244 19.98 -5.73 18.57
C ALA A 244 20.13 -4.28 18.14
N LYS A 245 19.37 -3.44 18.81
CA LYS A 245 19.83 -2.15 19.27
C LYS A 245 21.29 -1.89 18.86
N GLY A 246 21.46 -1.21 17.71
CA GLY A 246 22.73 -0.62 17.37
C GLY A 246 23.03 0.43 18.42
N THR A 247 23.87 0.07 19.37
CA THR A 247 24.61 1.03 20.15
C THR A 247 25.78 1.48 19.31
N ALA A 248 25.74 2.68 18.84
CA ALA A 248 26.89 3.50 18.53
C ALA A 248 26.57 4.95 18.84
#